data_e4c237e834cb4618debcf9b7d99dd600
#
_entry.id   e4c237e834cb4618debcf9b7d99dd600
#
_cell.length_a   1.000
_cell.length_b   1.000
_cell.length_c   1.000
_cell.angle_alpha   90.00
_cell.angle_beta   90.00
_cell.angle_gamma   90.00
#
_symmetry.space_group_name_H-M   'P 1'
#
loop_
_entity.id
_entity.type
_entity.pdbx_description
1 polymer ?
#
loop_
_entity_poly.entity_id
_entity_poly.type
_entity_poly.pdbx_seq_one_letter_code
_entity_poly.pdbx_strand_id
1 'polypeptide(L)'
;MRVVDYCVVGAGFAGLTAALRLKQAGESVALLEARDRVGGRTFTEVRDDGVWIDRGGAWVGPGQDRIKALMNEFGVPSYKQYTDGKAMMVVDGKQHRYSGTIPLSMSPWVVANLGAVFLELGQMSKSIPLEAPWEAKNADKWDQTTLAKWLAGNTASKPAHDLLETALAGCYTSAASEVSMLFALYQMASGGGPSFLLGVKDGAQDSRIVGGMGAVYAPMAAEIGDSLHLSQPVRRIDQDADGVTVRSDDMAVRARRVIVAVPIAIASQILYEPMLPVDRSFLHQRMPSGAIYKINIVYDEPFWRVDGLSGQSAAPGSPATVTIDASTDARRPGVLCVIVEGPIARRIGELDEAERRRTILAELVGRFGDKAASPLDYIEQCWTTERYSGGGMLSHAPPGVLTEFGPALRKPCGRIHWAGTESSAVMCGWVDGAVRSGERAASEVMQRELVSTA
;
A
#
# COMPACT_ATOMS: atom_id res chain seq x y z
N MET A 1 -1.07 35.06 3.19
CA MET A 1 -0.30 34.17 2.27
C MET A 1 1.06 33.91 2.90
N ARG A 2 1.45 32.67 3.12
CA ARG A 2 2.76 32.27 3.63
C ARG A 2 3.73 32.10 2.46
N VAL A 3 4.98 32.52 2.60
CA VAL A 3 6.02 32.38 1.60
C VAL A 3 7.10 31.44 2.12
N VAL A 4 7.46 30.42 1.36
CA VAL A 4 8.47 29.39 1.70
C VAL A 4 9.26 29.01 0.46
N ASP A 5 10.35 28.27 0.63
CA ASP A 5 11.11 27.73 -0.50
C ASP A 5 10.34 26.60 -1.20
N TYR A 6 9.79 25.67 -0.42
CA TYR A 6 9.06 24.51 -0.95
C TYR A 6 7.74 24.28 -0.22
N CYS A 7 6.72 23.90 -0.98
CA CYS A 7 5.46 23.41 -0.44
C CYS A 7 5.36 21.90 -0.71
N VAL A 8 4.88 21.14 0.27
CA VAL A 8 4.60 19.70 0.15
C VAL A 8 3.12 19.47 0.43
N VAL A 9 2.45 18.68 -0.41
CA VAL A 9 1.02 18.38 -0.30
C VAL A 9 0.83 16.91 0.05
N GLY A 10 0.26 16.65 1.24
CA GLY A 10 0.03 15.33 1.80
C GLY A 10 1.12 14.88 2.77
N ALA A 11 0.73 14.57 4.02
CA ALA A 11 1.62 14.11 5.09
C ALA A 11 1.57 12.58 5.31
N GLY A 12 1.50 11.80 4.21
CA GLY A 12 1.88 10.39 4.20
C GLY A 12 3.40 10.22 4.24
N PHE A 13 3.92 9.00 4.30
CA PHE A 13 5.38 8.77 4.36
C PHE A 13 6.17 9.47 3.24
N ALA A 14 5.64 9.56 2.02
CA ALA A 14 6.30 10.26 0.93
C ALA A 14 6.47 11.77 1.21
N GLY A 15 5.38 12.43 1.62
CA GLY A 15 5.42 13.87 1.91
C GLY A 15 6.15 14.20 3.20
N LEU A 16 5.97 13.40 4.26
CA LEU A 16 6.76 13.55 5.50
C LEU A 16 8.25 13.43 5.22
N THR A 17 8.67 12.42 4.44
CA THR A 17 10.08 12.25 4.06
C THR A 17 10.58 13.44 3.23
N ALA A 18 9.83 13.88 2.24
CA ALA A 18 10.22 15.02 1.42
C ALA A 18 10.39 16.29 2.26
N ALA A 19 9.42 16.61 3.11
CA ALA A 19 9.46 17.76 3.99
C ALA A 19 10.61 17.69 5.00
N LEU A 20 10.83 16.52 5.60
CA LEU A 20 11.93 16.27 6.54
C LEU A 20 13.29 16.50 5.87
N ARG A 21 13.54 15.91 4.70
CA ARG A 21 14.82 16.05 3.99
C ARG A 21 15.06 17.49 3.51
N LEU A 22 14.05 18.20 3.04
CA LEU A 22 14.15 19.62 2.70
C LEU A 22 14.50 20.48 3.93
N LYS A 23 13.85 20.24 5.06
CA LYS A 23 14.10 20.94 6.30
C LYS A 23 15.50 20.66 6.85
N GLN A 24 15.97 19.40 6.79
CA GLN A 24 17.33 19.01 7.17
C GLN A 24 18.39 19.65 6.26
N ALA A 25 18.04 19.97 5.02
CA ALA A 25 18.90 20.76 4.10
C ALA A 25 18.87 22.27 4.37
N GLY A 26 18.11 22.74 5.36
CA GLY A 26 18.03 24.17 5.74
C GLY A 26 16.99 24.98 4.97
N GLU A 27 16.16 24.33 4.17
CA GLU A 27 15.14 24.98 3.35
C GLU A 27 13.87 25.30 4.18
N SER A 28 13.20 26.39 3.86
CA SER A 28 11.91 26.72 4.45
C SER A 28 10.79 25.93 3.76
N VAL A 29 9.97 25.21 4.56
CA VAL A 29 8.97 24.27 4.07
C VAL A 29 7.60 24.57 4.65
N ALA A 30 6.55 24.36 3.86
CA ALA A 30 5.18 24.19 4.34
C ALA A 30 4.66 22.83 3.87
N LEU A 31 4.25 21.97 4.81
CA LEU A 31 3.62 20.68 4.56
C LEU A 31 2.13 20.77 4.90
N LEU A 32 1.26 20.60 3.89
CA LEU A 32 -0.19 20.65 4.03
C LEU A 32 -0.78 19.26 4.03
N GLU A 33 -1.53 18.90 5.05
CA GLU A 33 -2.26 17.64 5.17
C GLU A 33 -3.77 17.92 5.26
N ALA A 34 -4.54 17.16 4.50
CA ALA A 34 -5.98 17.32 4.43
C ALA A 34 -6.72 16.86 5.70
N ARG A 35 -6.16 15.86 6.40
CA ARG A 35 -6.70 15.31 7.66
C ARG A 35 -6.17 16.06 8.87
N ASP A 36 -6.75 15.77 9.99
CA ASP A 36 -6.31 16.15 11.34
C ASP A 36 -5.14 15.28 11.86
N ARG A 37 -4.62 14.35 11.03
CA ARG A 37 -3.54 13.41 11.35
C ARG A 37 -2.57 13.22 10.19
N VAL A 38 -1.35 12.83 10.51
CA VAL A 38 -0.33 12.36 9.55
C VAL A 38 -0.44 10.87 9.26
N GLY A 39 0.46 10.33 8.42
CA GLY A 39 0.63 8.92 8.11
C GLY A 39 -0.06 8.46 6.80
N GLY A 40 -1.06 9.20 6.30
CA GLY A 40 -1.75 8.86 5.05
C GLY A 40 -2.42 7.47 5.11
N ARG A 41 -2.02 6.55 4.22
CA ARG A 41 -2.49 5.15 4.14
C ARG A 41 -1.91 4.22 5.22
N THR A 42 -1.08 4.74 6.13
CA THR A 42 -0.75 4.12 7.40
C THR A 42 -1.48 4.85 8.52
N PHE A 43 -2.03 4.13 9.46
CA PHE A 43 -2.75 4.71 10.58
C PHE A 43 -2.61 3.77 11.78
N THR A 44 -1.94 4.23 12.80
CA THR A 44 -1.79 3.52 14.08
C THR A 44 -2.68 4.19 15.11
N GLU A 45 -3.55 3.42 15.71
CA GLU A 45 -4.36 3.79 16.87
C GLU A 45 -3.76 3.15 18.13
N VAL A 46 -3.64 3.92 19.18
CA VAL A 46 -3.23 3.41 20.49
C VAL A 46 -4.48 3.34 21.37
N ARG A 47 -4.79 2.16 21.85
CA ARG A 47 -5.92 1.89 22.75
C ARG A 47 -5.63 2.36 24.16
N ASP A 48 -6.67 2.47 24.99
CA ASP A 48 -6.56 2.87 26.41
C ASP A 48 -5.67 1.91 27.23
N ASP A 49 -5.59 0.64 26.81
CA ASP A 49 -4.73 -0.37 27.43
C ASP A 49 -3.25 -0.30 26.93
N GLY A 50 -2.92 0.70 26.11
CA GLY A 50 -1.57 0.90 25.55
C GLY A 50 -1.23 0.01 24.36
N VAL A 51 -2.14 -0.86 23.92
CA VAL A 51 -1.96 -1.70 22.74
C VAL A 51 -2.16 -0.87 21.47
N TRP A 52 -1.21 -0.95 20.55
CA TRP A 52 -1.32 -0.28 19.26
C TRP A 52 -1.94 -1.19 18.19
N ILE A 53 -2.77 -0.59 17.37
CA ILE A 53 -3.45 -1.24 16.25
C ILE A 53 -3.14 -0.47 14.97
N ASP A 54 -2.46 -1.12 14.02
CA ASP A 54 -2.27 -0.56 12.69
C ASP A 54 -3.52 -0.81 11.84
N ARG A 55 -4.28 0.24 11.60
CA ARG A 55 -5.48 0.22 10.74
C ARG A 55 -5.16 0.31 9.24
N GLY A 56 -3.91 0.57 8.89
CA GLY A 56 -3.37 0.64 7.53
C GLY A 56 -2.16 -0.25 7.31
N GLY A 57 -1.18 0.21 6.51
CA GLY A 57 0.10 -0.47 6.32
C GLY A 57 0.78 -0.74 7.67
N ALA A 58 1.37 -1.94 7.85
CA ALA A 58 1.81 -2.42 9.16
C ALA A 58 3.12 -3.23 9.15
N TRP A 59 3.57 -3.67 7.98
CA TRP A 59 4.70 -4.61 7.89
C TRP A 59 5.91 -4.00 7.19
N VAL A 60 7.07 -4.53 7.56
CA VAL A 60 8.34 -4.29 6.91
C VAL A 60 9.06 -5.61 6.65
N GLY A 61 9.84 -5.68 5.57
CA GLY A 61 10.53 -6.90 5.16
C GLY A 61 11.97 -6.65 4.71
N PRO A 62 12.73 -7.71 4.36
CA PRO A 62 14.04 -7.58 3.72
C PRO A 62 13.96 -6.68 2.47
N GLY A 63 15.01 -5.94 2.14
CA GLY A 63 15.05 -5.05 0.97
C GLY A 63 14.26 -3.73 1.11
N GLN A 64 13.47 -3.57 2.17
CA GLN A 64 12.79 -2.30 2.50
C GLN A 64 13.75 -1.40 3.30
N ASP A 65 14.83 -0.94 2.65
CA ASP A 65 15.97 -0.36 3.33
C ASP A 65 15.74 1.09 3.78
N ARG A 66 14.88 1.84 3.05
CA ARG A 66 14.64 3.25 3.36
C ARG A 66 13.72 3.44 4.55
N ILE A 67 12.67 2.64 4.68
CA ILE A 67 11.86 2.67 5.91
C ILE A 67 12.67 2.19 7.12
N LYS A 68 13.53 1.18 6.95
CA LYS A 68 14.44 0.72 8.02
C LYS A 68 15.46 1.79 8.39
N ALA A 69 15.96 2.56 7.44
CA ALA A 69 16.82 3.70 7.73
C ALA A 69 16.11 4.76 8.59
N LEU A 70 14.85 5.09 8.27
CA LEU A 70 14.03 5.98 9.09
C LEU A 70 13.77 5.40 10.49
N MET A 71 13.48 4.10 10.59
CA MET A 71 13.33 3.43 11.88
C MET A 71 14.60 3.56 12.72
N ASN A 72 15.76 3.37 12.13
CA ASN A 72 17.05 3.54 12.82
C ASN A 72 17.31 5.02 13.19
N GLU A 73 16.99 5.95 12.31
CA GLU A 73 17.12 7.40 12.54
C GLU A 73 16.32 7.86 13.78
N PHE A 74 15.15 7.25 13.99
CA PHE A 74 14.28 7.58 15.13
C PHE A 74 14.32 6.54 16.26
N GLY A 75 15.22 5.59 16.23
CA GLY A 75 15.41 4.59 17.29
C GLY A 75 14.22 3.63 17.45
N VAL A 76 13.47 3.35 16.38
CA VAL A 76 12.27 2.51 16.42
C VAL A 76 12.60 1.05 16.08
N PRO A 77 12.42 0.12 17.03
CA PRO A 77 12.70 -1.30 16.77
C PRO A 77 11.57 -2.01 16.06
N SER A 78 11.88 -3.20 15.52
CA SER A 78 10.89 -4.12 14.96
C SER A 78 10.99 -5.50 15.60
N TYR A 79 9.94 -6.30 15.46
CA TYR A 79 9.88 -7.70 15.87
C TYR A 79 9.36 -8.56 14.72
N LYS A 80 9.70 -9.84 14.72
CA LYS A 80 9.28 -10.77 13.67
C LYS A 80 7.78 -11.01 13.75
N GLN A 81 7.15 -11.04 12.57
CA GLN A 81 5.77 -11.49 12.44
C GLN A 81 5.64 -12.92 12.99
N TYR A 82 4.61 -13.16 13.82
CA TYR A 82 4.36 -14.50 14.32
C TYR A 82 3.99 -15.45 13.18
N THR A 83 4.71 -16.54 13.06
CA THR A 83 4.51 -17.56 12.01
C THR A 83 4.57 -18.99 12.54
N ASP A 84 4.73 -19.17 13.87
CA ASP A 84 4.78 -20.50 14.46
C ASP A 84 3.41 -21.19 14.37
N GLY A 85 3.41 -22.49 14.19
CA GLY A 85 2.21 -23.28 13.93
C GLY A 85 1.91 -23.42 12.45
N LYS A 86 0.67 -23.87 12.14
CA LYS A 86 0.22 -24.13 10.78
C LYS A 86 -0.62 -22.97 10.25
N ALA A 87 -0.38 -22.59 9.02
CA ALA A 87 -1.31 -21.77 8.26
C ALA A 87 -2.50 -22.59 7.78
N MET A 88 -3.57 -21.92 7.40
CA MET A 88 -4.79 -22.57 6.87
C MET A 88 -5.12 -22.01 5.48
N MET A 89 -5.50 -22.89 4.57
CA MET A 89 -6.06 -22.54 3.28
C MET A 89 -7.42 -23.22 3.11
N VAL A 90 -8.42 -22.45 2.71
CA VAL A 90 -9.77 -22.98 2.45
C VAL A 90 -10.00 -22.99 0.95
N VAL A 91 -10.18 -24.17 0.36
CA VAL A 91 -10.39 -24.34 -1.08
C VAL A 91 -11.54 -25.32 -1.28
N ASP A 92 -12.52 -24.94 -2.08
CA ASP A 92 -13.75 -25.73 -2.34
C ASP A 92 -14.41 -26.23 -1.04
N GLY A 93 -14.46 -25.35 -0.01
CA GLY A 93 -15.04 -25.65 1.31
C GLY A 93 -14.19 -26.58 2.20
N LYS A 94 -13.03 -27.02 1.74
CA LYS A 94 -12.10 -27.88 2.51
C LYS A 94 -10.98 -27.07 3.13
N GLN A 95 -10.69 -27.35 4.39
CA GLN A 95 -9.59 -26.73 5.13
C GLN A 95 -8.31 -27.56 4.99
N HIS A 96 -7.25 -26.89 4.57
CA HIS A 96 -5.90 -27.46 4.45
C HIS A 96 -4.98 -26.75 5.43
N ARG A 97 -4.56 -27.46 6.49
CA ARG A 97 -3.53 -26.97 7.42
C ARG A 97 -2.15 -27.32 6.87
N TYR A 98 -1.26 -26.32 6.77
CA TYR A 98 0.05 -26.53 6.15
C TYR A 98 1.15 -25.69 6.82
N SER A 99 2.40 -26.07 6.58
CA SER A 99 3.58 -25.29 6.91
C SER A 99 4.31 -24.93 5.61
N GLY A 100 4.97 -23.78 5.57
CA GLY A 100 5.61 -23.26 4.34
C GLY A 100 4.66 -22.45 3.47
N THR A 101 4.95 -22.38 2.17
CA THR A 101 4.27 -21.45 1.24
C THR A 101 3.06 -22.09 0.54
N ILE A 102 3.09 -23.39 0.27
CA ILE A 102 2.04 -24.10 -0.48
C ILE A 102 1.59 -25.33 0.32
N PRO A 103 0.26 -25.59 0.46
CA PRO A 103 -0.23 -26.77 1.14
C PRO A 103 0.01 -28.03 0.31
N LEU A 104 0.99 -28.86 0.72
CA LEU A 104 1.30 -30.13 0.06
C LEU A 104 0.19 -31.19 0.24
N SER A 105 -0.82 -30.92 1.07
CA SER A 105 -2.03 -31.74 1.21
C SER A 105 -3.02 -31.59 0.06
N MET A 106 -2.78 -30.64 -0.84
CA MET A 106 -3.55 -30.49 -2.07
C MET A 106 -3.13 -31.54 -3.12
N SER A 107 -3.96 -31.69 -4.15
CA SER A 107 -3.63 -32.57 -5.28
C SER A 107 -2.24 -32.19 -5.86
N PRO A 108 -1.36 -33.16 -6.16
CA PRO A 108 -0.06 -32.92 -6.79
C PRO A 108 -0.16 -32.08 -8.07
N TRP A 109 -1.23 -32.22 -8.81
CA TRP A 109 -1.53 -31.44 -10.01
C TRP A 109 -1.73 -29.95 -9.70
N VAL A 110 -2.47 -29.63 -8.64
CA VAL A 110 -2.67 -28.24 -8.19
C VAL A 110 -1.34 -27.63 -7.77
N VAL A 111 -0.55 -28.35 -6.95
CA VAL A 111 0.75 -27.90 -6.47
C VAL A 111 1.72 -27.64 -7.62
N ALA A 112 1.79 -28.56 -8.60
CA ALA A 112 2.63 -28.40 -9.78
C ALA A 112 2.23 -27.19 -10.62
N ASN A 113 0.92 -26.95 -10.77
CA ASN A 113 0.40 -25.82 -11.53
C ASN A 113 0.71 -24.49 -10.86
N LEU A 114 0.53 -24.39 -9.54
CA LEU A 114 0.94 -23.22 -8.75
C LEU A 114 2.44 -22.93 -8.93
N GLY A 115 3.28 -23.94 -8.76
CA GLY A 115 4.73 -23.82 -8.89
C GLY A 115 5.16 -23.35 -10.28
N ALA A 116 4.58 -23.89 -11.35
CA ALA A 116 4.89 -23.51 -12.73
C ALA A 116 4.57 -22.03 -12.99
N VAL A 117 3.37 -21.58 -12.59
CA VAL A 117 2.96 -20.18 -12.75
C VAL A 117 3.85 -19.23 -11.94
N PHE A 118 4.19 -19.57 -10.70
CA PHE A 118 5.11 -18.76 -9.90
C PHE A 118 6.49 -18.62 -10.52
N LEU A 119 7.03 -19.70 -11.08
CA LEU A 119 8.32 -19.68 -11.79
C LEU A 119 8.26 -18.79 -13.02
N GLU A 120 7.20 -18.90 -13.81
CA GLU A 120 7.00 -18.09 -15.01
C GLU A 120 6.88 -16.60 -14.68
N LEU A 121 6.02 -16.25 -13.71
CA LEU A 121 5.89 -14.87 -13.22
C LEU A 121 7.23 -14.32 -12.71
N GLY A 122 7.99 -15.15 -11.98
CA GLY A 122 9.31 -14.78 -11.49
C GLY A 122 10.32 -14.53 -12.61
N GLN A 123 10.27 -15.29 -13.71
CA GLN A 123 11.13 -15.06 -14.88
C GLN A 123 10.71 -13.82 -15.66
N MET A 124 9.40 -13.66 -15.90
CA MET A 124 8.87 -12.51 -16.62
C MET A 124 9.17 -11.20 -15.88
N SER A 125 8.97 -11.16 -14.57
CA SER A 125 9.22 -9.96 -13.75
C SER A 125 10.68 -9.51 -13.79
N LYS A 126 11.65 -10.42 -13.86
CA LYS A 126 13.09 -10.09 -13.99
C LYS A 126 13.44 -9.33 -15.26
N SER A 127 12.60 -9.39 -16.29
CA SER A 127 12.83 -8.70 -17.55
C SER A 127 12.28 -7.27 -17.60
N ILE A 128 11.69 -6.80 -16.51
CA ILE A 128 11.10 -5.46 -16.42
C ILE A 128 12.15 -4.44 -15.98
N PRO A 129 12.45 -3.42 -16.77
CA PRO A 129 13.31 -2.30 -16.37
C PRO A 129 12.55 -1.44 -15.34
N LEU A 130 13.04 -1.37 -14.10
CA LEU A 130 12.31 -0.75 -12.98
C LEU A 130 12.08 0.76 -13.18
N GLU A 131 13.02 1.46 -13.82
CA GLU A 131 12.90 2.90 -14.06
C GLU A 131 11.93 3.22 -15.22
N ALA A 132 11.79 2.32 -16.18
CA ALA A 132 10.97 2.50 -17.36
C ALA A 132 10.26 1.18 -17.77
N PRO A 133 9.30 0.69 -16.97
CA PRO A 133 8.63 -0.59 -17.24
C PRO A 133 7.93 -0.64 -18.62
N TRP A 134 7.55 0.51 -19.16
CA TRP A 134 7.00 0.68 -20.52
C TRP A 134 8.00 0.41 -21.63
N GLU A 135 9.30 0.35 -21.33
CA GLU A 135 10.38 0.02 -22.29
C GLU A 135 10.74 -1.48 -22.28
N ALA A 136 10.03 -2.30 -21.49
CA ALA A 136 10.25 -3.74 -21.51
C ALA A 136 9.99 -4.30 -22.92
N LYS A 137 10.79 -5.29 -23.35
CA LYS A 137 10.72 -5.88 -24.71
C LYS A 137 9.30 -6.29 -25.14
N ASN A 138 8.46 -6.72 -24.19
CA ASN A 138 7.09 -7.16 -24.44
C ASN A 138 6.05 -6.22 -23.80
N ALA A 139 6.41 -4.96 -23.52
CA ALA A 139 5.56 -4.03 -22.80
C ALA A 139 4.17 -3.91 -23.42
N ASP A 140 4.08 -3.65 -24.73
CA ASP A 140 2.80 -3.49 -25.43
C ASP A 140 1.91 -4.72 -25.30
N LYS A 141 2.48 -5.93 -25.50
CA LYS A 141 1.74 -7.18 -25.39
C LYS A 141 1.20 -7.40 -23.97
N TRP A 142 2.03 -7.12 -22.97
CA TRP A 142 1.66 -7.30 -21.57
C TRP A 142 0.69 -6.22 -21.08
N ASP A 143 0.86 -4.99 -21.54
CA ASP A 143 -0.03 -3.89 -21.15
C ASP A 143 -1.43 -3.96 -21.81
N GLN A 144 -1.55 -4.61 -22.99
CA GLN A 144 -2.83 -4.87 -23.64
C GLN A 144 -3.57 -6.09 -23.08
N THR A 145 -2.97 -6.82 -22.14
CA THR A 145 -3.53 -8.03 -21.54
C THR A 145 -3.78 -7.82 -20.06
N THR A 146 -4.92 -8.26 -19.55
CA THR A 146 -5.18 -8.26 -18.10
C THR A 146 -4.48 -9.43 -17.41
N LEU A 147 -4.17 -9.26 -16.11
CA LEU A 147 -3.66 -10.35 -15.28
C LEU A 147 -4.62 -11.56 -15.30
N ALA A 148 -5.94 -11.34 -15.21
CA ALA A 148 -6.94 -12.42 -15.28
C ALA A 148 -6.86 -13.21 -16.58
N LYS A 149 -6.76 -12.52 -17.73
CA LYS A 149 -6.65 -13.18 -19.05
C LYS A 149 -5.37 -14.00 -19.15
N TRP A 150 -4.26 -13.46 -18.62
CA TRP A 150 -2.99 -14.21 -18.59
C TRP A 150 -3.08 -15.45 -17.71
N LEU A 151 -3.63 -15.32 -16.49
CA LEU A 151 -3.83 -16.44 -15.57
C LEU A 151 -4.71 -17.53 -16.20
N ALA A 152 -5.84 -17.18 -16.83
CA ALA A 152 -6.73 -18.13 -17.49
C ALA A 152 -6.04 -18.91 -18.61
N GLY A 153 -5.07 -18.30 -19.31
CA GLY A 153 -4.30 -18.95 -20.35
C GLY A 153 -3.14 -19.83 -19.85
N ASN A 154 -2.70 -19.64 -18.59
CA ASN A 154 -1.50 -20.29 -18.05
C ASN A 154 -1.79 -21.18 -16.82
N THR A 155 -3.04 -21.34 -16.43
CA THR A 155 -3.47 -22.26 -15.38
C THR A 155 -4.39 -23.34 -15.92
N ALA A 156 -4.03 -24.59 -15.70
CA ALA A 156 -4.82 -25.75 -16.16
C ALA A 156 -5.71 -26.35 -15.04
N SER A 157 -5.57 -25.84 -13.82
CA SER A 157 -6.30 -26.31 -12.63
C SER A 157 -7.14 -25.16 -12.06
N LYS A 158 -8.48 -25.35 -11.98
CA LYS A 158 -9.36 -24.33 -11.40
C LYS A 158 -8.98 -23.96 -9.97
N PRO A 159 -8.71 -24.90 -9.03
CA PRO A 159 -8.26 -24.53 -7.68
C PRO A 159 -6.94 -23.73 -7.69
N ALA A 160 -5.98 -24.05 -8.56
CA ALA A 160 -4.75 -23.27 -8.69
C ALA A 160 -5.03 -21.87 -9.24
N HIS A 161 -5.91 -21.75 -10.23
CA HIS A 161 -6.34 -20.47 -10.78
C HIS A 161 -6.95 -19.57 -9.69
N ASP A 162 -7.94 -20.07 -8.95
CA ASP A 162 -8.66 -19.32 -7.93
C ASP A 162 -7.72 -18.83 -6.80
N LEU A 163 -6.77 -19.68 -6.40
CA LEU A 163 -5.74 -19.33 -5.42
C LEU A 163 -4.80 -18.23 -5.93
N LEU A 164 -4.30 -18.37 -7.16
CA LEU A 164 -3.41 -17.38 -7.77
C LEU A 164 -4.12 -16.05 -8.01
N GLU A 165 -5.34 -16.11 -8.53
CA GLU A 165 -6.14 -14.90 -8.75
C GLU A 165 -6.38 -14.15 -7.42
N THR A 166 -6.77 -14.87 -6.36
CA THR A 166 -6.98 -14.28 -5.04
C THR A 166 -5.70 -13.69 -4.47
N ALA A 167 -4.61 -14.46 -4.48
CA ALA A 167 -3.34 -14.00 -3.92
C ALA A 167 -2.75 -12.80 -4.67
N LEU A 168 -2.83 -12.81 -6.00
CA LEU A 168 -2.29 -11.72 -6.81
C LEU A 168 -3.22 -10.51 -6.85
N ALA A 169 -4.55 -10.72 -6.97
CA ALA A 169 -5.52 -9.61 -6.88
C ALA A 169 -5.41 -8.88 -5.54
N GLY A 170 -5.13 -9.61 -4.46
CA GLY A 170 -4.85 -9.04 -3.15
C GLY A 170 -3.70 -8.04 -3.13
N CYS A 171 -2.65 -8.30 -3.90
CA CYS A 171 -1.52 -7.37 -4.02
C CYS A 171 -1.91 -6.02 -4.66
N TYR A 172 -2.98 -5.99 -5.46
CA TYR A 172 -3.47 -4.79 -6.14
C TYR A 172 -4.75 -4.23 -5.51
N THR A 173 -5.37 -4.98 -4.60
CA THR A 173 -6.68 -4.67 -4.00
C THR A 173 -7.78 -4.40 -5.02
N SER A 174 -7.67 -5.07 -6.16
CA SER A 174 -8.55 -4.96 -7.34
C SER A 174 -8.76 -6.31 -7.99
N ALA A 175 -9.76 -6.45 -8.85
CA ALA A 175 -9.92 -7.67 -9.63
C ALA A 175 -8.73 -7.85 -10.58
N ALA A 176 -8.29 -9.09 -10.78
CA ALA A 176 -7.23 -9.39 -11.75
C ALA A 176 -7.59 -8.95 -13.18
N SER A 177 -8.88 -8.80 -13.48
CA SER A 177 -9.39 -8.27 -14.75
C SER A 177 -9.25 -6.75 -14.90
N GLU A 178 -8.99 -6.02 -13.81
CA GLU A 178 -8.82 -4.56 -13.80
C GLU A 178 -7.34 -4.15 -13.92
N VAL A 179 -6.40 -5.09 -13.73
CA VAL A 179 -4.95 -4.83 -13.68
C VAL A 179 -4.28 -5.29 -14.97
N SER A 180 -3.44 -4.44 -15.58
CA SER A 180 -2.64 -4.86 -16.72
C SER A 180 -1.56 -5.86 -16.30
N MET A 181 -1.24 -6.80 -17.19
CA MET A 181 -0.16 -7.77 -16.93
C MET A 181 1.20 -7.08 -16.80
N LEU A 182 1.44 -6.01 -17.55
CA LEU A 182 2.67 -5.21 -17.43
C LEU A 182 2.80 -4.57 -16.05
N PHE A 183 1.72 -3.97 -15.54
CA PHE A 183 1.72 -3.38 -14.21
C PHE A 183 1.93 -4.44 -13.12
N ALA A 184 1.29 -5.60 -13.28
CA ALA A 184 1.46 -6.72 -12.37
C ALA A 184 2.93 -7.18 -12.31
N LEU A 185 3.57 -7.35 -13.46
CA LEU A 185 4.99 -7.71 -13.55
C LEU A 185 5.90 -6.63 -13.00
N TYR A 186 5.59 -5.36 -13.27
CA TYR A 186 6.36 -4.23 -12.73
C TYR A 186 6.31 -4.20 -11.19
N GLN A 187 5.14 -4.36 -10.61
CA GLN A 187 5.00 -4.36 -9.16
C GLN A 187 5.74 -5.56 -8.53
N MET A 188 5.67 -6.75 -9.15
CA MET A 188 6.44 -7.93 -8.72
C MET A 188 7.95 -7.67 -8.81
N ALA A 189 8.44 -7.12 -9.94
CA ALA A 189 9.84 -6.80 -10.13
C ALA A 189 10.34 -5.78 -9.11
N SER A 190 9.56 -4.71 -8.93
CA SER A 190 9.83 -3.63 -7.98
C SER A 190 9.92 -4.13 -6.54
N GLY A 191 9.11 -5.11 -6.16
CA GLY A 191 9.02 -5.69 -4.83
C GLY A 191 9.94 -6.88 -4.58
N GLY A 192 10.81 -7.27 -5.52
CA GLY A 192 11.73 -8.41 -5.31
C GLY A 192 11.20 -9.76 -5.76
N GLY A 193 10.10 -9.81 -6.49
CA GLY A 193 9.50 -10.99 -7.10
C GLY A 193 8.24 -11.51 -6.40
N PRO A 194 7.50 -12.40 -7.06
CA PRO A 194 6.18 -12.86 -6.57
C PRO A 194 6.25 -13.59 -5.23
N SER A 195 7.30 -14.37 -4.98
CA SER A 195 7.49 -15.07 -3.70
C SER A 195 7.73 -14.12 -2.53
N PHE A 196 8.45 -13.03 -2.77
CA PHE A 196 8.66 -11.99 -1.75
C PHE A 196 7.36 -11.25 -1.44
N LEU A 197 6.60 -10.88 -2.47
CA LEU A 197 5.33 -10.17 -2.34
C LEU A 197 4.34 -10.88 -1.42
N LEU A 198 4.20 -12.19 -1.59
CA LEU A 198 3.24 -13.02 -0.87
C LEU A 198 3.83 -13.64 0.40
N GLY A 199 5.14 -13.50 0.61
CA GLY A 199 5.87 -14.11 1.71
C GLY A 199 5.67 -13.37 3.02
N VAL A 200 5.44 -14.13 4.11
CA VAL A 200 5.49 -13.60 5.46
C VAL A 200 6.91 -13.76 6.00
N LYS A 201 7.37 -14.97 6.23
CA LYS A 201 8.75 -15.21 6.66
C LYS A 201 9.73 -14.89 5.52
N ASP A 202 10.70 -14.01 5.80
CA ASP A 202 11.67 -13.49 4.82
C ASP A 202 11.05 -12.83 3.58
N GLY A 203 9.79 -12.43 3.66
CA GLY A 203 9.02 -11.75 2.64
C GLY A 203 8.63 -10.33 3.02
N ALA A 204 7.69 -9.75 2.27
CA ALA A 204 7.27 -8.36 2.45
C ALA A 204 6.59 -8.11 3.80
N GLN A 205 6.03 -9.15 4.44
CA GLN A 205 5.35 -9.09 5.74
C GLN A 205 6.18 -9.72 6.88
N ASP A 206 7.51 -9.72 6.79
CA ASP A 206 8.41 -10.42 7.70
C ASP A 206 8.41 -9.90 9.14
N SER A 207 8.25 -8.60 9.31
CA SER A 207 8.39 -7.96 10.62
C SER A 207 7.33 -6.87 10.82
N ARG A 208 7.02 -6.60 12.08
CA ARG A 208 6.18 -5.48 12.52
C ARG A 208 6.99 -4.48 13.34
N ILE A 209 6.53 -3.25 13.38
CA ILE A 209 7.20 -2.16 14.10
C ILE A 209 6.64 -2.10 15.52
N VAL A 210 7.52 -1.97 16.51
CA VAL A 210 7.10 -1.73 17.90
C VAL A 210 6.45 -0.35 18.00
N GLY A 211 5.24 -0.29 18.52
CA GLY A 211 4.44 0.94 18.54
C GLY A 211 3.70 1.22 17.22
N GLY A 212 3.77 0.29 16.24
CA GLY A 212 3.15 0.43 14.92
C GLY A 212 3.86 1.43 14.02
N MET A 213 3.30 1.68 12.84
CA MET A 213 3.84 2.68 11.88
C MET A 213 3.85 4.09 12.49
N GLY A 214 2.99 4.35 13.48
CA GLY A 214 2.91 5.60 14.23
C GLY A 214 4.21 5.96 14.92
N ALA A 215 4.93 4.98 15.43
CA ALA A 215 6.22 5.19 16.09
C ALA A 215 7.29 5.77 15.14
N VAL A 216 7.12 5.61 13.81
CA VAL A 216 8.03 6.18 12.81
C VAL A 216 7.54 7.54 12.32
N TYR A 217 6.27 7.65 11.92
CA TYR A 217 5.81 8.93 11.34
C TYR A 217 5.57 10.03 12.37
N ALA A 218 5.29 9.71 13.64
CA ALA A 218 5.07 10.74 14.66
C ALA A 218 6.33 11.55 14.97
N PRO A 219 7.50 10.97 15.20
CA PRO A 219 8.72 11.77 15.39
C PRO A 219 9.13 12.54 14.12
N MET A 220 8.89 12.01 12.91
CA MET A 220 9.08 12.79 11.67
C MET A 220 8.22 14.06 11.67
N ALA A 221 6.94 13.94 12.03
CA ALA A 221 6.02 15.06 12.13
C ALA A 221 6.46 16.07 13.22
N ALA A 222 6.95 15.57 14.36
CA ALA A 222 7.47 16.41 15.43
C ALA A 222 8.72 17.21 15.00
N GLU A 223 9.63 16.61 14.25
CA GLU A 223 10.81 17.30 13.70
C GLU A 223 10.42 18.35 12.64
N ILE A 224 9.38 18.10 11.84
CA ILE A 224 8.81 19.07 10.90
C ILE A 224 8.17 20.25 11.66
N GLY A 225 7.53 20.01 12.80
CA GLY A 225 7.01 21.03 13.72
C GLY A 225 6.04 22.01 13.05
N ASP A 226 6.21 23.31 13.29
CA ASP A 226 5.32 24.39 12.82
C ASP A 226 5.21 24.51 11.29
N SER A 227 6.02 23.77 10.54
CA SER A 227 5.91 23.69 9.09
C SER A 227 4.80 22.73 8.65
N LEU A 228 4.26 21.89 9.53
CA LEU A 228 3.15 20.97 9.28
C LEU A 228 1.81 21.67 9.59
N HIS A 229 0.92 21.67 8.61
CA HIS A 229 -0.42 22.22 8.70
C HIS A 229 -1.44 21.14 8.44
N LEU A 230 -2.10 20.69 9.50
CA LEU A 230 -3.20 19.70 9.43
C LEU A 230 -4.53 20.38 9.06
N SER A 231 -5.50 19.58 8.65
CA SER A 231 -6.85 20.03 8.23
C SER A 231 -6.80 21.08 7.12
N GLN A 232 -5.81 20.97 6.22
CA GLN A 232 -5.60 21.86 5.08
C GLN A 232 -5.72 21.12 3.75
N PRO A 233 -6.94 20.72 3.32
CA PRO A 233 -7.12 20.03 2.06
C PRO A 233 -6.83 20.96 0.88
N VAL A 234 -5.79 20.66 0.12
CA VAL A 234 -5.38 21.45 -1.05
C VAL A 234 -6.43 21.28 -2.15
N ARG A 235 -6.92 22.42 -2.67
CA ARG A 235 -7.95 22.49 -3.72
C ARG A 235 -7.40 22.95 -5.05
N ARG A 236 -6.36 23.79 -5.03
CA ARG A 236 -5.82 24.42 -6.23
C ARG A 236 -4.33 24.63 -6.14
N ILE A 237 -3.65 24.46 -7.25
CA ILE A 237 -2.23 24.75 -7.45
C ILE A 237 -2.09 25.59 -8.71
N ASP A 238 -1.71 26.84 -8.51
CA ASP A 238 -1.41 27.77 -9.61
C ASP A 238 0.12 27.88 -9.76
N GLN A 239 0.68 27.81 -10.98
CA GLN A 239 2.09 28.04 -11.23
C GLN A 239 2.30 29.11 -12.29
N ASP A 240 3.35 29.88 -12.15
CA ASP A 240 3.79 30.91 -13.07
C ASP A 240 5.34 30.90 -13.24
N ALA A 241 5.89 31.92 -13.90
CA ALA A 241 7.33 32.05 -14.12
C ALA A 241 8.12 32.12 -12.81
N ASP A 242 7.55 32.67 -11.74
CA ASP A 242 8.24 32.98 -10.48
C ASP A 242 8.04 31.93 -9.39
N GLY A 243 7.03 31.03 -9.50
CA GLY A 243 6.79 30.04 -8.47
C GLY A 243 5.45 29.32 -8.59
N VAL A 244 4.99 28.80 -7.46
CA VAL A 244 3.70 28.12 -7.33
C VAL A 244 2.91 28.72 -6.17
N THR A 245 1.60 28.80 -6.30
CA THR A 245 0.68 29.13 -5.21
C THR A 245 -0.20 27.92 -4.93
N VAL A 246 -0.07 27.34 -3.75
CA VAL A 246 -0.87 26.22 -3.27
C VAL A 246 -1.98 26.75 -2.37
N ARG A 247 -3.24 26.40 -2.65
CA ARG A 247 -4.41 26.88 -1.92
C ARG A 247 -5.17 25.71 -1.30
N SER A 248 -5.36 25.80 0.00
CA SER A 248 -6.32 24.97 0.75
C SER A 248 -7.61 25.76 1.01
N ASP A 249 -8.50 25.21 1.83
CA ASP A 249 -9.75 25.90 2.19
C ASP A 249 -9.47 27.20 2.97
N ASP A 250 -8.48 27.20 3.87
CA ASP A 250 -8.24 28.31 4.82
C ASP A 250 -6.90 29.04 4.62
N MET A 251 -6.00 28.48 3.81
CA MET A 251 -4.68 29.11 3.63
C MET A 251 -4.16 29.07 2.20
N ALA A 252 -3.22 29.96 1.91
CA ALA A 252 -2.46 29.98 0.67
C ALA A 252 -0.96 30.05 0.98
N VAL A 253 -0.20 29.21 0.28
CA VAL A 253 1.27 29.12 0.37
C VAL A 253 1.87 29.45 -0.98
N ARG A 254 2.78 30.45 -1.01
CA ARG A 254 3.63 30.73 -2.18
C ARG A 254 4.97 30.04 -1.98
N ALA A 255 5.41 29.27 -3.00
CA ALA A 255 6.68 28.56 -2.95
C ALA A 255 7.39 28.59 -4.31
N ARG A 256 8.69 28.31 -4.34
CA ARG A 256 9.45 28.14 -5.59
C ARG A 256 8.98 26.90 -6.36
N ARG A 257 8.71 25.80 -5.65
CA ARG A 257 8.23 24.52 -6.19
C ARG A 257 7.28 23.83 -5.21
N VAL A 258 6.48 22.93 -5.74
CA VAL A 258 5.60 22.06 -4.94
C VAL A 258 5.85 20.60 -5.21
N ILE A 259 5.85 19.77 -4.15
CA ILE A 259 5.84 18.32 -4.22
C ILE A 259 4.44 17.83 -3.86
N VAL A 260 3.76 17.21 -4.82
CA VAL A 260 2.44 16.59 -4.61
C VAL A 260 2.65 15.13 -4.25
N ALA A 261 2.35 14.77 -3.01
CA ALA A 261 2.60 13.47 -2.38
C ALA A 261 1.30 12.78 -1.93
N VAL A 262 0.20 13.05 -2.63
CA VAL A 262 -1.10 12.41 -2.41
C VAL A 262 -1.34 11.27 -3.42
N PRO A 263 -2.26 10.32 -3.14
CA PRO A 263 -2.61 9.27 -4.09
C PRO A 263 -3.02 9.84 -5.46
N ILE A 264 -2.70 9.13 -6.54
CA ILE A 264 -2.93 9.59 -7.93
C ILE A 264 -4.40 9.99 -8.14
N ALA A 265 -5.33 9.15 -7.67
CA ALA A 265 -6.76 9.43 -7.76
C ALA A 265 -7.20 10.69 -6.98
N ILE A 266 -6.51 11.02 -5.89
CA ILE A 266 -6.76 12.24 -5.11
C ILE A 266 -6.11 13.46 -5.78
N ALA A 267 -4.93 13.30 -6.37
CA ALA A 267 -4.29 14.37 -7.13
C ALA A 267 -5.15 14.85 -8.31
N SER A 268 -6.00 13.98 -8.89
CA SER A 268 -6.95 14.35 -9.93
C SER A 268 -8.05 15.32 -9.48
N GLN A 269 -8.29 15.43 -8.17
CA GLN A 269 -9.32 16.31 -7.59
C GLN A 269 -8.79 17.73 -7.30
N ILE A 270 -7.49 17.96 -7.46
CA ILE A 270 -6.87 19.28 -7.32
C ILE A 270 -6.98 20.01 -8.66
N LEU A 271 -7.39 21.27 -8.63
CA LEU A 271 -7.36 22.14 -9.79
C LEU A 271 -5.92 22.64 -10.05
N TYR A 272 -5.47 22.54 -11.29
CA TYR A 272 -4.15 23.00 -11.70
C TYR A 272 -4.26 24.11 -12.73
N GLU A 273 -3.48 25.20 -12.54
CA GLU A 273 -3.39 26.31 -13.47
C GLU A 273 -1.92 26.68 -13.74
N PRO A 274 -1.45 26.63 -14.99
CA PRO A 274 -2.19 26.13 -16.15
C PRO A 274 -2.53 24.64 -16.03
N MET A 275 -3.42 24.14 -16.86
CA MET A 275 -3.79 22.72 -16.89
C MET A 275 -2.54 21.84 -17.02
N LEU A 276 -2.57 20.68 -16.36
CA LEU A 276 -1.50 19.69 -16.49
C LEU A 276 -1.34 19.22 -17.94
N PRO A 277 -0.13 18.83 -18.35
CA PRO A 277 0.08 18.16 -19.63
C PRO A 277 -0.88 16.98 -19.83
N VAL A 278 -1.26 16.73 -21.07
CA VAL A 278 -2.28 15.72 -21.44
C VAL A 278 -1.95 14.35 -20.82
N ASP A 279 -0.72 13.87 -20.95
CA ASP A 279 -0.31 12.56 -20.43
C ASP A 279 -0.49 12.46 -18.91
N ARG A 280 -0.14 13.51 -18.17
CA ARG A 280 -0.34 13.53 -16.71
C ARG A 280 -1.82 13.59 -16.33
N SER A 281 -2.59 14.35 -17.08
CA SER A 281 -4.04 14.47 -16.87
C SER A 281 -4.74 13.12 -17.11
N PHE A 282 -4.39 12.41 -18.20
CA PHE A 282 -4.92 11.09 -18.48
C PHE A 282 -4.47 10.03 -17.47
N LEU A 283 -3.21 10.09 -17.02
CA LEU A 283 -2.71 9.21 -15.96
C LEU A 283 -3.56 9.35 -14.68
N HIS A 284 -3.85 10.59 -14.26
CA HIS A 284 -4.69 10.86 -13.08
C HIS A 284 -6.10 10.25 -13.20
N GLN A 285 -6.68 10.26 -14.40
CA GLN A 285 -8.03 9.75 -14.64
C GLN A 285 -8.08 8.23 -14.77
N ARG A 286 -6.96 7.57 -15.10
CA ARG A 286 -6.91 6.16 -15.50
C ARG A 286 -6.19 5.24 -14.52
N MET A 287 -5.66 5.75 -13.41
CA MET A 287 -5.08 4.92 -12.37
C MET A 287 -5.96 4.95 -11.10
N PRO A 288 -6.98 4.09 -11.02
CA PRO A 288 -7.84 4.00 -9.84
C PRO A 288 -7.10 3.38 -8.66
N SER A 289 -7.55 3.70 -7.46
CA SER A 289 -7.14 2.99 -6.25
C SER A 289 -7.98 1.73 -6.04
N GLY A 290 -7.41 0.73 -5.40
CA GLY A 290 -8.11 -0.51 -5.10
C GLY A 290 -9.09 -0.40 -3.94
N ALA A 291 -9.93 -1.42 -3.75
CA ALA A 291 -10.89 -1.51 -2.65
C ALA A 291 -10.36 -2.42 -1.54
N ILE A 292 -10.37 -1.95 -0.30
CA ILE A 292 -9.87 -2.71 0.84
C ILE A 292 -10.55 -2.32 2.15
N TYR A 293 -10.88 -3.36 2.94
CA TYR A 293 -11.14 -3.29 4.37
C TYR A 293 -10.01 -3.96 5.12
N LYS A 294 -9.54 -3.33 6.18
CA LYS A 294 -8.68 -3.92 7.19
C LYS A 294 -9.43 -3.95 8.50
N ILE A 295 -9.57 -5.14 9.08
CA ILE A 295 -10.35 -5.37 10.29
C ILE A 295 -9.42 -6.01 11.32
N ASN A 296 -9.21 -5.35 12.44
CA ASN A 296 -8.43 -5.89 13.55
C ASN A 296 -9.40 -6.33 14.65
N ILE A 297 -9.41 -7.63 14.93
CA ILE A 297 -10.32 -8.24 15.88
C ILE A 297 -9.53 -8.63 17.13
N VAL A 298 -9.91 -8.07 18.26
CA VAL A 298 -9.17 -8.18 19.52
C VAL A 298 -9.83 -9.24 20.40
N TYR A 299 -9.01 -10.16 20.91
CA TYR A 299 -9.39 -11.22 21.84
C TYR A 299 -8.53 -11.13 23.11
N ASP A 300 -8.97 -11.73 24.21
CA ASP A 300 -8.19 -11.76 25.48
C ASP A 300 -6.79 -12.34 25.25
N GLU A 301 -6.71 -13.41 24.46
CA GLU A 301 -5.44 -14.06 24.08
C GLU A 301 -5.47 -14.55 22.63
N PRO A 302 -4.32 -14.78 22.00
CA PRO A 302 -4.24 -15.36 20.66
C PRO A 302 -4.54 -16.87 20.73
N PHE A 303 -5.80 -17.24 20.98
CA PHE A 303 -6.26 -18.60 21.23
C PHE A 303 -5.92 -19.59 20.10
N TRP A 304 -5.83 -19.11 18.84
CA TRP A 304 -5.43 -19.95 17.70
C TRP A 304 -4.01 -20.52 17.84
N ARG A 305 -3.12 -19.84 18.60
CA ARG A 305 -1.78 -20.34 18.86
C ARG A 305 -1.78 -21.58 19.73
N VAL A 306 -2.73 -21.69 20.68
CA VAL A 306 -2.91 -22.88 21.53
C VAL A 306 -3.32 -24.10 20.71
N ASP A 307 -4.07 -23.88 19.61
CA ASP A 307 -4.49 -24.93 18.68
C ASP A 307 -3.41 -25.25 17.60
N GLY A 308 -2.21 -24.73 17.77
CA GLY A 308 -1.07 -24.93 16.87
C GLY A 308 -1.24 -24.22 15.52
N LEU A 309 -2.03 -23.13 15.47
CA LEU A 309 -2.24 -22.32 14.28
C LEU A 309 -1.45 -21.00 14.35
N SER A 310 -0.96 -20.55 13.21
CA SER A 310 -0.23 -19.27 13.09
C SER A 310 -1.15 -18.04 13.03
N GLY A 311 -2.47 -18.21 12.95
CA GLY A 311 -3.40 -17.12 12.67
C GLY A 311 -3.45 -16.73 11.19
N GLN A 312 -2.54 -17.27 10.37
CA GLN A 312 -2.57 -17.03 8.92
C GLN A 312 -3.61 -17.93 8.25
N SER A 313 -4.49 -17.34 7.45
CA SER A 313 -5.35 -18.10 6.57
C SER A 313 -5.62 -17.37 5.26
N ALA A 314 -5.89 -18.14 4.20
CA ALA A 314 -6.36 -17.64 2.91
C ALA A 314 -7.59 -18.44 2.48
N ALA A 315 -8.64 -17.75 2.01
CA ALA A 315 -9.87 -18.37 1.56
C ALA A 315 -10.42 -17.60 0.34
N PRO A 316 -10.13 -18.07 -0.87
CA PRO A 316 -10.65 -17.48 -2.09
C PRO A 316 -12.18 -17.31 -2.06
N GLY A 317 -12.65 -16.11 -2.42
CA GLY A 317 -14.07 -15.79 -2.47
C GLY A 317 -14.76 -15.53 -1.13
N SER A 318 -14.10 -15.83 0.01
CA SER A 318 -14.66 -15.60 1.34
C SER A 318 -14.65 -14.10 1.72
N PRO A 319 -15.68 -13.64 2.46
CA PRO A 319 -15.67 -12.31 3.09
C PRO A 319 -14.49 -12.04 4.02
N ALA A 320 -13.88 -13.07 4.61
CA ALA A 320 -12.63 -12.96 5.34
C ALA A 320 -11.48 -13.55 4.49
N THR A 321 -11.08 -12.85 3.42
CA THR A 321 -10.19 -13.37 2.38
C THR A 321 -8.85 -13.84 2.93
N VAL A 322 -8.19 -12.99 3.72
CA VAL A 322 -6.89 -13.28 4.35
C VAL A 322 -6.95 -12.94 5.83
N THR A 323 -6.35 -13.79 6.67
CA THR A 323 -6.10 -13.47 8.08
C THR A 323 -4.62 -13.55 8.41
N ILE A 324 -4.17 -12.70 9.34
CA ILE A 324 -2.79 -12.68 9.84
C ILE A 324 -2.85 -12.38 11.34
N ASP A 325 -2.03 -13.08 12.13
CA ASP A 325 -1.84 -12.75 13.54
C ASP A 325 -1.18 -11.36 13.67
N ALA A 326 -1.92 -10.41 14.21
CA ALA A 326 -1.46 -9.03 14.42
C ALA A 326 -1.21 -8.71 15.90
N SER A 327 -1.13 -9.73 16.75
CA SER A 327 -0.79 -9.57 18.17
C SER A 327 0.59 -8.94 18.32
N THR A 328 0.76 -8.16 19.37
CA THR A 328 2.07 -7.65 19.75
C THR A 328 2.97 -8.78 20.26
N ASP A 329 4.24 -8.50 20.44
CA ASP A 329 5.21 -9.42 21.06
C ASP A 329 4.88 -9.74 22.54
N ALA A 330 4.10 -8.85 23.22
CA ALA A 330 3.61 -9.07 24.57
C ALA A 330 2.58 -10.22 24.69
N ARG A 331 2.13 -10.80 23.59
CA ARG A 331 1.21 -11.95 23.48
C ARG A 331 -0.23 -11.71 23.97
N ARG A 332 -0.50 -10.62 24.65
CA ARG A 332 -1.85 -10.22 25.10
C ARG A 332 -2.05 -8.73 24.88
N PRO A 333 -3.23 -8.34 24.39
CA PRO A 333 -4.31 -9.17 23.84
C PRO A 333 -3.91 -9.87 22.54
N GLY A 334 -4.67 -10.91 22.16
CA GLY A 334 -4.58 -11.51 20.83
C GLY A 334 -5.26 -10.61 19.81
N VAL A 335 -4.61 -10.34 18.67
CA VAL A 335 -5.20 -9.55 17.59
C VAL A 335 -5.14 -10.35 16.29
N LEU A 336 -6.31 -10.63 15.72
CA LEU A 336 -6.42 -11.25 14.40
C LEU A 336 -6.78 -10.17 13.37
N CYS A 337 -5.87 -9.91 12.45
CA CYS A 337 -6.11 -9.00 11.35
C CYS A 337 -6.78 -9.75 10.21
N VAL A 338 -7.92 -9.26 9.76
CA VAL A 338 -8.62 -9.70 8.55
C VAL A 338 -8.41 -8.66 7.46
N ILE A 339 -8.01 -9.09 6.27
CA ILE A 339 -7.89 -8.26 5.08
C ILE A 339 -8.92 -8.74 4.07
N VAL A 340 -9.74 -7.80 3.61
CA VAL A 340 -10.75 -8.03 2.56
C VAL A 340 -10.49 -7.05 1.45
N GLU A 341 -10.39 -7.56 0.23
CA GLU A 341 -9.87 -6.76 -0.88
C GLU A 341 -10.63 -6.99 -2.18
N GLY A 342 -10.46 -6.02 -3.09
CA GLY A 342 -10.99 -6.08 -4.44
C GLY A 342 -12.52 -6.18 -4.52
N PRO A 343 -13.05 -7.04 -5.40
CA PRO A 343 -14.48 -7.21 -5.57
C PRO A 343 -15.23 -7.62 -4.30
N ILE A 344 -14.55 -8.38 -3.42
CA ILE A 344 -15.15 -8.83 -2.15
C ILE A 344 -15.32 -7.65 -1.21
N ALA A 345 -14.30 -6.77 -1.11
CA ALA A 345 -14.39 -5.55 -0.32
C ALA A 345 -15.54 -4.65 -0.79
N ARG A 346 -15.74 -4.52 -2.10
CA ARG A 346 -16.89 -3.77 -2.64
C ARG A 346 -18.22 -4.36 -2.20
N ARG A 347 -18.39 -5.69 -2.31
CA ARG A 347 -19.64 -6.37 -1.91
C ARG A 347 -19.94 -6.25 -0.42
N ILE A 348 -18.94 -6.50 0.44
CA ILE A 348 -19.18 -6.37 1.89
C ILE A 348 -19.41 -4.90 2.32
N GLY A 349 -18.93 -3.96 1.53
CA GLY A 349 -19.17 -2.53 1.72
C GLY A 349 -20.62 -2.10 1.51
N GLU A 350 -21.44 -2.92 0.84
CA GLU A 350 -22.88 -2.72 0.67
C GLU A 350 -23.70 -3.17 1.90
N LEU A 351 -23.09 -3.99 2.77
CA LEU A 351 -23.71 -4.44 4.02
C LEU A 351 -23.63 -3.34 5.07
N ASP A 352 -24.59 -3.30 5.99
CA ASP A 352 -24.44 -2.50 7.20
C ASP A 352 -23.32 -3.06 8.11
N GLU A 353 -22.86 -2.26 9.06
CA GLU A 353 -21.74 -2.63 9.94
C GLU A 353 -22.02 -3.89 10.75
N ALA A 354 -23.24 -4.04 11.28
CA ALA A 354 -23.61 -5.18 12.10
C ALA A 354 -23.67 -6.47 11.27
N GLU A 355 -24.18 -6.40 10.04
CA GLU A 355 -24.26 -7.53 9.12
C GLU A 355 -22.86 -7.91 8.64
N ARG A 356 -22.02 -6.96 8.29
CA ARG A 356 -20.62 -7.17 7.90
C ARG A 356 -19.85 -7.86 9.03
N ARG A 357 -19.97 -7.34 10.27
CA ARG A 357 -19.36 -7.95 11.47
C ARG A 357 -19.81 -9.39 11.66
N ARG A 358 -21.12 -9.67 11.59
CA ARG A 358 -21.65 -11.04 11.71
C ARG A 358 -21.07 -11.97 10.65
N THR A 359 -21.01 -11.51 9.41
CA THR A 359 -20.49 -12.27 8.28
C THR A 359 -19.01 -12.62 8.48
N ILE A 360 -18.18 -11.65 8.84
CA ILE A 360 -16.75 -11.87 9.10
C ILE A 360 -16.53 -12.82 10.27
N LEU A 361 -17.24 -12.63 11.41
CA LEU A 361 -17.08 -13.49 12.56
C LEU A 361 -17.53 -14.93 12.29
N ALA A 362 -18.59 -15.14 11.51
CA ALA A 362 -19.03 -16.50 11.11
C ALA A 362 -17.94 -17.23 10.30
N GLU A 363 -17.26 -16.54 9.38
CA GLU A 363 -16.11 -17.09 8.64
C GLU A 363 -14.95 -17.48 9.57
N LEU A 364 -14.66 -16.66 10.57
CA LEU A 364 -13.59 -16.93 11.52
C LEU A 364 -13.94 -18.09 12.47
N VAL A 365 -15.19 -18.23 12.88
CA VAL A 365 -15.67 -19.40 13.65
C VAL A 365 -15.45 -20.67 12.85
N GLY A 366 -15.79 -20.66 11.56
CA GLY A 366 -15.55 -21.79 10.68
C GLY A 366 -14.07 -22.20 10.58
N ARG A 367 -13.12 -21.27 10.77
CA ARG A 367 -11.66 -21.51 10.64
C ARG A 367 -10.97 -21.77 11.98
N PHE A 368 -11.32 -21.01 13.00
CA PHE A 368 -10.59 -20.94 14.28
C PHE A 368 -11.42 -21.45 15.46
N GLY A 369 -12.67 -21.90 15.22
CA GLY A 369 -13.55 -22.42 16.25
C GLY A 369 -14.34 -21.36 17.02
N ASP A 370 -15.17 -21.81 17.96
CA ASP A 370 -16.19 -20.99 18.62
C ASP A 370 -15.65 -19.78 19.40
N LYS A 371 -14.41 -19.84 19.85
CA LYS A 371 -13.74 -18.69 20.51
C LYS A 371 -13.70 -17.44 19.63
N ALA A 372 -13.68 -17.62 18.30
CA ALA A 372 -13.70 -16.52 17.36
C ALA A 372 -14.99 -15.69 17.36
N ALA A 373 -16.10 -16.25 17.88
CA ALA A 373 -17.39 -15.56 17.93
C ALA A 373 -17.47 -14.42 18.95
N SER A 374 -16.57 -14.40 19.96
CA SER A 374 -16.67 -13.49 21.11
C SER A 374 -15.42 -12.60 21.27
N PRO A 375 -15.18 -11.67 20.32
CA PRO A 375 -14.07 -10.74 20.45
C PRO A 375 -14.36 -9.70 21.56
N LEU A 376 -13.28 -9.20 22.18
CA LEU A 376 -13.31 -8.04 23.08
C LEU A 376 -13.58 -6.75 22.30
N ASP A 377 -13.02 -6.66 21.06
CA ASP A 377 -13.18 -5.47 20.23
C ASP A 377 -13.12 -5.84 18.74
N TYR A 378 -13.74 -4.99 17.89
CA TYR A 378 -13.78 -5.16 16.44
C TYR A 378 -13.54 -3.80 15.80
N ILE A 379 -12.33 -3.59 15.30
CA ILE A 379 -11.85 -2.32 14.77
C ILE A 379 -11.76 -2.41 13.26
N GLU A 380 -12.67 -1.76 12.57
CA GLU A 380 -12.76 -1.76 11.12
C GLU A 380 -12.22 -0.48 10.51
N GLN A 381 -11.51 -0.60 9.41
CA GLN A 381 -11.08 0.52 8.57
C GLN A 381 -11.40 0.24 7.11
N CYS A 382 -12.36 0.98 6.57
CA CYS A 382 -12.63 1.04 5.14
C CYS A 382 -11.74 2.10 4.49
N TRP A 383 -10.76 1.67 3.71
CA TRP A 383 -9.91 2.62 2.97
C TRP A 383 -10.56 3.11 1.67
N THR A 384 -11.53 2.34 1.14
CA THR A 384 -12.23 2.66 -0.11
C THR A 384 -13.06 3.94 0.00
N THR A 385 -13.72 4.13 1.15
CA THR A 385 -14.55 5.31 1.43
C THR A 385 -13.78 6.43 2.16
N GLU A 386 -12.50 6.22 2.46
CA GLU A 386 -11.66 7.22 3.10
C GLU A 386 -11.37 8.38 2.13
N ARG A 387 -11.96 9.54 2.44
CA ARG A 387 -12.08 10.71 1.55
C ARG A 387 -10.77 11.14 0.89
N TYR A 388 -9.67 11.11 1.63
CA TYR A 388 -8.37 11.60 1.16
C TYR A 388 -7.38 10.47 0.80
N SER A 389 -7.86 9.23 0.72
CA SER A 389 -7.15 8.08 0.15
C SER A 389 -7.83 7.56 -1.11
N GLY A 390 -9.19 7.52 -1.09
CA GLY A 390 -9.99 7.02 -2.20
C GLY A 390 -9.76 5.54 -2.51
N GLY A 391 -9.25 4.78 -1.53
CA GLY A 391 -8.88 3.39 -1.64
C GLY A 391 -7.48 3.08 -1.09
N GLY A 392 -7.00 1.87 -1.28
CA GLY A 392 -5.69 1.32 -0.86
C GLY A 392 -5.42 0.03 -1.64
N MET A 393 -4.27 -0.60 -1.53
CA MET A 393 -2.99 -0.14 -0.97
C MET A 393 -2.30 0.87 -1.90
N LEU A 394 -2.50 0.73 -3.22
CA LEU A 394 -1.89 1.56 -4.27
C LEU A 394 -2.92 1.84 -5.37
N SER A 395 -2.60 2.78 -6.24
CA SER A 395 -3.28 2.94 -7.52
C SER A 395 -2.65 1.99 -8.54
N HIS A 396 -3.47 1.24 -9.27
CA HIS A 396 -3.01 0.29 -10.29
C HIS A 396 -3.24 0.83 -11.71
N ALA A 397 -2.50 0.29 -12.67
CA ALA A 397 -2.66 0.62 -14.08
C ALA A 397 -3.51 -0.45 -14.79
N PRO A 398 -4.70 -0.09 -15.31
CA PRO A 398 -5.44 -0.89 -16.27
C PRO A 398 -4.69 -1.07 -17.59
N PRO A 399 -5.13 -1.99 -18.48
CA PRO A 399 -4.54 -2.17 -19.80
C PRO A 399 -4.35 -0.88 -20.61
N GLY A 400 -3.19 -0.72 -21.24
CA GLY A 400 -2.83 0.42 -22.09
C GLY A 400 -2.36 1.67 -21.35
N VAL A 401 -2.44 1.70 -20.03
CA VAL A 401 -2.10 2.91 -19.26
C VAL A 401 -0.59 3.08 -19.08
N LEU A 402 0.11 2.00 -18.81
CA LEU A 402 1.52 2.10 -18.43
C LEU A 402 2.42 2.37 -19.65
N THR A 403 2.13 1.77 -20.80
CA THR A 403 2.85 2.04 -22.05
C THR A 403 2.62 3.44 -22.59
N GLU A 404 1.40 3.96 -22.45
CA GLU A 404 1.03 5.26 -23.02
C GLU A 404 1.40 6.42 -22.07
N PHE A 405 1.15 6.28 -20.76
CA PHE A 405 1.27 7.39 -19.80
C PHE A 405 2.31 7.15 -18.70
N GLY A 406 2.98 6.00 -18.67
CA GLY A 406 3.93 5.63 -17.62
C GLY A 406 5.01 6.68 -17.34
N PRO A 407 5.66 7.30 -18.34
CA PRO A 407 6.63 8.36 -18.12
C PRO A 407 6.11 9.53 -17.27
N ALA A 408 4.80 9.84 -17.36
CA ALA A 408 4.17 10.91 -16.59
C ALA A 408 4.09 10.63 -15.08
N LEU A 409 4.30 9.38 -14.61
CA LEU A 409 4.33 9.05 -13.19
C LEU A 409 5.33 9.88 -12.39
N ARG A 410 6.49 10.19 -13.00
CA ARG A 410 7.60 10.87 -12.34
C ARG A 410 7.96 12.21 -12.96
N LYS A 411 7.63 12.41 -14.24
CA LYS A 411 8.01 13.62 -14.97
C LYS A 411 7.40 14.85 -14.33
N PRO A 412 8.20 15.84 -13.90
CA PRO A 412 7.67 17.09 -13.35
C PRO A 412 6.84 17.86 -14.39
N CYS A 413 5.86 18.61 -13.89
CA CYS A 413 5.04 19.51 -14.71
C CYS A 413 5.39 20.95 -14.34
N GLY A 414 6.40 21.52 -14.97
CA GLY A 414 6.94 22.83 -14.61
C GLY A 414 7.55 22.82 -13.21
N ARG A 415 6.90 23.53 -12.26
CA ARG A 415 7.30 23.63 -10.86
C ARG A 415 6.61 22.63 -9.94
N ILE A 416 5.78 21.74 -10.50
CA ILE A 416 5.05 20.69 -9.78
C ILE A 416 5.80 19.38 -9.91
N HIS A 417 6.20 18.79 -8.79
CA HIS A 417 6.91 17.52 -8.67
C HIS A 417 6.02 16.50 -7.99
N TRP A 418 6.29 15.21 -8.21
CA TRP A 418 5.43 14.12 -7.78
C TRP A 418 6.15 13.18 -6.84
N ALA A 419 5.51 12.84 -5.72
CA ALA A 419 5.93 11.77 -4.82
C ALA A 419 4.73 10.85 -4.52
N GLY A 420 5.01 9.73 -3.90
CA GLY A 420 4.03 8.67 -3.63
C GLY A 420 4.59 7.33 -4.06
N THR A 421 4.17 6.27 -3.40
CA THR A 421 4.71 4.93 -3.63
C THR A 421 4.57 4.47 -5.08
N GLU A 422 3.53 4.92 -5.78
CA GLU A 422 3.27 4.63 -7.20
C GLU A 422 4.34 5.22 -8.13
N SER A 423 5.04 6.26 -7.69
CA SER A 423 6.13 6.89 -8.44
C SER A 423 7.52 6.33 -8.10
N SER A 424 7.60 5.31 -7.24
CA SER A 424 8.87 4.66 -6.89
C SER A 424 9.19 3.51 -7.84
N ALA A 425 10.43 3.42 -8.32
CA ALA A 425 10.89 2.29 -9.12
C ALA A 425 11.07 1.02 -8.28
N VAL A 426 11.47 1.18 -7.04
CA VAL A 426 11.72 0.10 -6.10
C VAL A 426 10.68 0.16 -4.98
N MET A 427 10.14 -0.99 -4.61
CA MET A 427 9.10 -1.13 -3.58
C MET A 427 7.83 -0.29 -3.89
N CYS A 428 7.40 -0.28 -5.17
CA CYS A 428 6.14 0.32 -5.59
C CYS A 428 4.96 -0.34 -4.86
N GLY A 429 4.14 0.45 -4.16
CA GLY A 429 3.02 -0.04 -3.35
C GLY A 429 3.33 -0.20 -1.86
N TRP A 430 4.60 -0.11 -1.44
CA TRP A 430 5.03 -0.20 -0.04
C TRP A 430 5.37 1.16 0.57
N VAL A 431 5.45 1.18 1.90
CA VAL A 431 5.92 2.35 2.65
C VAL A 431 7.36 2.71 2.25
N ASP A 432 8.22 1.71 2.04
CA ASP A 432 9.59 1.93 1.58
C ASP A 432 9.65 2.68 0.24
N GLY A 433 8.78 2.34 -0.72
CA GLY A 433 8.65 3.06 -1.98
C GLY A 433 8.15 4.50 -1.79
N ALA A 434 7.26 4.73 -0.81
CA ALA A 434 6.83 6.08 -0.47
C ALA A 434 8.01 6.91 0.07
N VAL A 435 8.83 6.35 0.96
CA VAL A 435 10.05 7.01 1.48
C VAL A 435 11.02 7.32 0.34
N ARG A 436 11.34 6.33 -0.52
CA ARG A 436 12.22 6.53 -1.70
C ARG A 436 11.73 7.64 -2.61
N SER A 437 10.44 7.69 -2.87
CA SER A 437 9.84 8.72 -3.72
C SER A 437 9.90 10.11 -3.10
N GLY A 438 9.77 10.21 -1.78
CA GLY A 438 9.93 11.46 -1.03
C GLY A 438 11.36 11.98 -1.07
N GLU A 439 12.35 11.11 -0.84
CA GLU A 439 13.78 11.44 -0.93
C GLU A 439 14.15 11.90 -2.37
N ARG A 440 13.68 11.16 -3.39
CA ARG A 440 13.88 11.53 -4.79
C ARG A 440 13.30 12.89 -5.11
N ALA A 441 12.05 13.15 -4.73
CA ALA A 441 11.37 14.40 -5.03
C ALA A 441 12.02 15.59 -4.31
N ALA A 442 12.46 15.43 -3.06
CA ALA A 442 13.21 16.45 -2.33
C ALA A 442 14.54 16.78 -3.02
N SER A 443 15.32 15.75 -3.39
CA SER A 443 16.57 15.93 -4.12
C SER A 443 16.36 16.62 -5.48
N GLU A 444 15.32 16.24 -6.20
CA GLU A 444 14.96 16.76 -7.53
C GLU A 444 14.61 18.26 -7.49
N VAL A 445 13.86 18.71 -6.50
CA VAL A 445 13.51 20.15 -6.39
C VAL A 445 14.71 21.00 -6.01
N MET A 446 15.64 20.51 -5.19
CA MET A 446 16.87 21.20 -4.82
C MET A 446 17.88 21.25 -5.97
N GLN A 447 18.10 20.16 -6.73
CA GLN A 447 19.09 20.12 -7.83
C GLN A 447 18.71 21.06 -8.98
N ARG A 448 17.42 21.20 -9.31
CA ARG A 448 16.98 22.09 -10.39
C ARG A 448 17.18 23.56 -10.11
N GLU A 449 17.39 23.95 -8.85
CA GLU A 449 17.74 25.33 -8.50
C GLU A 449 19.20 25.65 -8.79
N LEU A 450 20.10 24.72 -8.52
CA LEU A 450 21.52 24.90 -8.81
C LEU A 450 21.79 25.13 -10.31
N VAL A 451 20.94 24.55 -11.20
CA VAL A 451 21.02 24.73 -12.65
C VAL A 451 20.36 26.03 -13.12
N SER A 452 19.37 26.56 -12.42
CA SER A 452 18.68 27.81 -12.80
C SER A 452 19.39 29.06 -12.32
N THR A 453 20.35 28.95 -11.39
CA THR A 453 21.16 30.05 -10.86
C THR A 453 22.55 30.13 -11.47
N ALA A 454 22.93 29.18 -12.35
CA ALA A 454 24.15 29.15 -13.15
C ALA A 454 23.88 29.58 -14.59
#